data_5dd8f18f52f3ed6edd24f48709d7deea
#
_entry.id   5dd8f18f52f3ed6edd24f48709d7deea
#
_cell.length_a   1.000
_cell.length_b   1.000
_cell.length_c   1.000
_cell.angle_alpha   90.00
_cell.angle_beta   90.00
_cell.angle_gamma   90.00
#
_symmetry.space_group_name_H-M   'P 1'
#
loop_
_entity.id
_entity.type
_entity.pdbx_description
1 polymer ?
#
loop_
_entity_poly.entity_id
_entity_poly.type
_entity_poly.pdbx_seq_one_letter_code
_entity_poly.pdbx_strand_id
1 'polypeptide(L)'
;MKMFYSGKFIGDVRNTQNIKLAELAQGLCSTAQLARIESGVRSAEKLLFDSLYERLGKNTERFTAYLDCDEYERLLARIRICCCIDEGRYSDAREQIAAYRKATKNNIHMQYLCLAECELMQKTGSSVSACKDKLMEGIRCTYPEFDIDNIAGYYLSRLEMLHVQQYVNCIEQSGQKDRAAKLYGDILDYT
;
A
#
# COMPACT_ATOMS: atom_id res chain seq x y z
N MET A 1 -9.08 8.48 32.99
CA MET A 1 -9.22 8.58 31.52
C MET A 1 -8.53 7.35 30.94
N LYS A 2 -9.26 6.38 30.38
CA LYS A 2 -8.64 5.23 29.71
C LYS A 2 -8.07 5.73 28.39
N MET A 3 -6.75 5.78 28.25
CA MET A 3 -6.12 6.01 26.95
C MET A 3 -6.44 4.84 26.03
N PHE A 4 -7.14 5.12 24.95
CA PHE A 4 -7.33 4.16 23.86
C PHE A 4 -6.09 4.15 22.99
N TYR A 5 -5.34 3.08 23.03
CA TYR A 5 -4.23 2.87 22.09
C TYR A 5 -4.82 2.45 20.75
N SER A 6 -4.42 3.11 19.68
CA SER A 6 -4.87 2.82 18.32
C SER A 6 -4.65 1.35 17.90
N GLY A 7 -3.58 0.72 18.40
CA GLY A 7 -3.29 -0.70 18.20
C GLY A 7 -4.33 -1.63 18.82
N LYS A 8 -4.90 -1.31 19.98
CA LYS A 8 -5.94 -2.14 20.58
C LYS A 8 -7.16 -2.25 19.68
N PHE A 9 -7.52 -1.17 19.00
CA PHE A 9 -8.65 -1.18 18.08
C PHE A 9 -8.40 -2.14 16.90
N ILE A 10 -7.16 -2.20 16.36
CA ILE A 10 -6.79 -3.18 15.32
C ILE A 10 -7.05 -4.59 15.84
N GLY A 11 -6.58 -4.92 17.05
CA GLY A 11 -6.79 -6.23 17.67
C GLY A 11 -8.25 -6.57 17.88
N ASP A 12 -9.05 -5.62 18.37
CA ASP A 12 -10.47 -5.83 18.61
C ASP A 12 -11.24 -6.08 17.29
N VAL A 13 -10.98 -5.30 16.25
CA VAL A 13 -11.62 -5.49 14.93
C VAL A 13 -11.18 -6.80 14.29
N ARG A 14 -9.86 -7.10 14.27
CA ARG A 14 -9.34 -8.35 13.72
C ARG A 14 -9.99 -9.57 14.38
N ASN A 15 -10.07 -9.56 15.71
CA ASN A 15 -10.68 -10.66 16.46
C ASN A 15 -12.18 -10.80 16.16
N THR A 16 -12.92 -9.69 16.04
CA THR A 16 -14.34 -9.71 15.67
C THR A 16 -14.56 -10.31 14.27
N GLN A 17 -13.64 -10.07 13.37
CA GLN A 17 -13.68 -10.61 12.00
C GLN A 17 -13.07 -12.03 11.89
N ASN A 18 -12.57 -12.61 13.00
CA ASN A 18 -11.90 -13.90 13.02
C ASN A 18 -10.67 -14.02 12.12
N ILE A 19 -10.02 -12.90 11.81
CA ILE A 19 -8.78 -12.87 11.00
C ILE A 19 -7.61 -13.27 11.89
N LYS A 20 -6.76 -14.20 11.41
CA LYS A 20 -5.55 -14.60 12.15
C LYS A 20 -4.50 -13.49 12.13
N LEU A 21 -3.71 -13.44 13.22
CA LEU A 21 -2.62 -12.47 13.35
C LEU A 21 -1.64 -12.54 12.17
N ALA A 22 -1.32 -13.76 11.70
CA ALA A 22 -0.43 -13.97 10.57
C ALA A 22 -1.01 -13.47 9.24
N GLU A 23 -2.31 -13.62 9.04
CA GLU A 23 -3.02 -13.17 7.84
C GLU A 23 -3.00 -11.64 7.74
N LEU A 24 -3.34 -10.95 8.83
CA LEU A 24 -3.32 -9.48 8.84
C LEU A 24 -1.90 -8.93 8.70
N ALA A 25 -0.92 -9.54 9.34
CA ALA A 25 0.48 -9.10 9.32
C ALA A 25 1.21 -9.40 8.01
N GLN A 26 0.69 -10.28 7.17
CA GLN A 26 1.38 -10.82 5.99
C GLN A 26 1.99 -9.71 5.12
N GLY A 27 3.31 -9.78 4.95
CA GLY A 27 4.08 -8.82 4.15
C GLY A 27 4.22 -7.41 4.73
N LEU A 28 3.36 -6.99 5.67
CA LEU A 28 3.40 -5.67 6.29
C LEU A 28 4.39 -5.61 7.46
N CYS A 29 4.33 -6.60 8.34
CA CYS A 29 5.20 -6.68 9.50
C CYS A 29 5.27 -8.12 10.04
N SER A 30 6.14 -8.38 11.03
CA SER A 30 6.14 -9.67 11.71
C SER A 30 4.92 -9.82 12.62
N THR A 31 4.47 -11.04 12.84
CA THR A 31 3.38 -11.36 13.80
C THR A 31 3.71 -10.85 15.21
N ALA A 32 4.98 -10.96 15.63
CA ALA A 32 5.43 -10.45 16.92
C ALA A 32 5.33 -8.91 17.00
N GLN A 33 5.60 -8.20 15.89
CA GLN A 33 5.44 -6.76 15.82
C GLN A 33 3.96 -6.37 15.91
N LEU A 34 3.08 -7.03 15.15
CA LEU A 34 1.65 -6.78 15.21
C LEU A 34 1.09 -7.03 16.62
N ALA A 35 1.47 -8.15 17.28
CA ALA A 35 1.05 -8.43 18.64
C ALA A 35 1.45 -7.32 19.64
N ARG A 36 2.65 -6.73 19.48
CA ARG A 36 3.10 -5.59 20.30
C ARG A 36 2.33 -4.31 19.99
N ILE A 37 1.92 -4.11 18.74
CA ILE A 37 1.07 -2.98 18.35
C ILE A 37 -0.32 -3.16 18.96
N GLU A 38 -0.94 -4.32 18.84
CA GLU A 38 -2.28 -4.62 19.39
C GLU A 38 -2.31 -4.51 20.92
N SER A 39 -1.24 -4.89 21.61
CA SER A 39 -1.11 -4.76 23.06
C SER A 39 -0.75 -3.35 23.55
N GLY A 40 -0.47 -2.42 22.63
CA GLY A 40 -0.07 -1.06 22.96
C GLY A 40 1.37 -0.90 23.48
N VAL A 41 2.17 -1.97 23.43
CA VAL A 41 3.60 -1.94 23.80
C VAL A 41 4.43 -1.16 22.79
N ARG A 42 3.96 -1.11 21.53
CA ARG A 42 4.61 -0.38 20.44
C ARG A 42 3.55 0.36 19.60
N SER A 43 3.88 1.57 19.17
CA SER A 43 3.11 2.26 18.13
C SER A 43 3.49 1.74 16.74
N ALA A 44 2.54 1.74 15.81
CA ALA A 44 2.81 1.54 14.39
C ALA A 44 3.11 2.90 13.76
N GLU A 45 4.04 2.93 12.80
CA GLU A 45 4.17 4.10 11.93
C GLU A 45 2.90 4.30 11.09
N LYS A 46 2.64 5.53 10.66
CA LYS A 46 1.38 5.92 9.99
C LYS A 46 1.05 5.03 8.80
N LEU A 47 2.01 4.79 7.90
CA LEU A 47 1.78 3.99 6.70
C LEU A 47 1.42 2.53 7.04
N LEU A 48 2.11 1.94 8.01
CA LEU A 48 1.82 0.59 8.49
C LEU A 48 0.44 0.53 9.18
N PHE A 49 0.13 1.53 10.03
CA PHE A 49 -1.15 1.62 10.72
C PHE A 49 -2.31 1.70 9.72
N ASP A 50 -2.21 2.59 8.73
CA ASP A 50 -3.23 2.75 7.70
C ASP A 50 -3.44 1.43 6.94
N SER A 51 -2.36 0.78 6.51
CA SER A 51 -2.47 -0.48 5.76
C SER A 51 -3.09 -1.62 6.56
N LEU A 52 -2.74 -1.75 7.85
CA LEU A 52 -3.37 -2.74 8.73
C LEU A 52 -4.88 -2.47 8.89
N TYR A 53 -5.23 -1.20 9.05
CA TYR A 53 -6.58 -0.76 9.27
C TYR A 53 -7.46 -0.94 8.02
N GLU A 54 -6.92 -0.62 6.87
CA GLU A 54 -7.57 -0.75 5.56
C GLU A 54 -7.79 -2.21 5.18
N ARG A 55 -6.84 -3.11 5.50
CA ARG A 55 -7.02 -4.57 5.34
C ARG A 55 -8.19 -5.13 6.17
N LEU A 56 -8.55 -4.44 7.25
CA LEU A 56 -9.73 -4.75 8.06
C LEU A 56 -11.02 -4.10 7.51
N GLY A 57 -10.97 -3.50 6.32
CA GLY A 57 -12.10 -2.80 5.71
C GLY A 57 -12.51 -1.53 6.46
N LYS A 58 -11.56 -0.85 7.14
CA LYS A 58 -11.84 0.35 7.93
C LYS A 58 -11.23 1.59 7.28
N ASN A 59 -11.98 2.69 7.31
CA ASN A 59 -11.51 3.98 6.81
C ASN A 59 -10.62 4.67 7.87
N THR A 60 -9.42 5.07 7.46
CA THR A 60 -8.43 5.75 8.30
C THR A 60 -8.62 7.25 8.42
N GLU A 61 -9.44 7.88 7.58
CA GLU A 61 -9.64 9.34 7.55
C GLU A 61 -10.15 9.94 8.86
N ARG A 62 -10.80 9.13 9.70
CA ARG A 62 -11.34 9.56 10.99
C ARG A 62 -10.36 9.47 12.15
N PHE A 63 -9.15 8.96 11.93
CA PHE A 63 -8.15 8.80 12.96
C PHE A 63 -7.00 9.79 12.80
N THR A 64 -6.89 10.69 13.75
CA THR A 64 -5.71 11.54 13.88
C THR A 64 -4.58 10.71 14.46
N ALA A 65 -3.58 10.38 13.64
CA ALA A 65 -2.34 9.78 14.11
C ALA A 65 -1.36 10.89 14.51
N TYR A 66 -0.77 10.76 15.70
CA TYR A 66 0.38 11.59 16.06
C TYR A 66 1.60 10.98 15.34
N LEU A 67 2.21 11.77 14.46
CA LEU A 67 3.43 11.42 13.77
C LEU A 67 4.62 11.85 14.63
N ASP A 68 5.62 11.00 14.78
CA ASP A 68 6.92 11.46 15.24
C ASP A 68 7.64 12.24 14.12
N CYS A 69 8.78 12.88 14.45
CA CYS A 69 9.51 13.71 13.49
C CYS A 69 9.93 12.90 12.24
N ASP A 70 10.39 11.67 12.43
CA ASP A 70 10.86 10.82 11.33
C ASP A 70 9.71 10.37 10.43
N GLU A 71 8.56 10.06 11.01
CA GLU A 71 7.34 9.74 10.27
C GLU A 71 6.83 10.93 9.47
N TYR A 72 6.87 12.12 10.06
CA TYR A 72 6.50 13.35 9.39
C TYR A 72 7.41 13.66 8.20
N GLU A 73 8.71 13.51 8.35
CA GLU A 73 9.66 13.68 7.24
C GLU A 73 9.43 12.66 6.12
N ARG A 74 9.13 11.40 6.46
CA ARG A 74 8.74 10.39 5.47
C ARG A 74 7.44 10.75 4.75
N LEU A 75 6.44 11.27 5.45
CA LEU A 75 5.20 11.74 4.84
C LEU A 75 5.47 12.90 3.87
N LEU A 76 6.24 13.91 4.30
CA LEU A 76 6.63 15.03 3.44
C LEU A 76 7.42 14.57 2.20
N ALA A 77 8.30 13.59 2.35
CA ALA A 77 9.04 13.03 1.22
C ALA A 77 8.11 12.36 0.19
N ARG A 78 7.09 11.62 0.64
CA ARG A 78 6.07 11.05 -0.26
C ARG A 78 5.28 12.14 -0.99
N ILE A 79 4.87 13.19 -0.27
CA ILE A 79 4.16 14.32 -0.87
C ILE A 79 5.04 15.01 -1.93
N ARG A 80 6.33 15.25 -1.65
CA ARG A 80 7.27 15.84 -2.61
C ARG A 80 7.43 14.99 -3.87
N ILE A 81 7.51 13.67 -3.74
CA ILE A 81 7.57 12.74 -4.89
C ILE A 81 6.33 12.93 -5.78
N CYS A 82 5.13 12.86 -5.20
CA CYS A 82 3.89 13.07 -5.95
C CYS A 82 3.84 14.44 -6.62
N CYS A 83 4.12 15.53 -5.89
CA CYS A 83 4.16 16.87 -6.44
C CYS A 83 5.15 17.00 -7.62
N CYS A 84 6.35 16.42 -7.51
CA CYS A 84 7.33 16.44 -8.59
C CYS A 84 6.82 15.72 -9.85
N ILE A 85 6.12 14.59 -9.69
CA ILE A 85 5.53 13.83 -10.80
C ILE A 85 4.40 14.65 -11.46
N ASP A 86 3.49 15.19 -10.66
CA ASP A 86 2.34 15.96 -11.14
C ASP A 86 2.73 17.24 -11.86
N GLU A 87 3.78 17.92 -11.38
CA GLU A 87 4.33 19.13 -11.96
C GLU A 87 5.25 18.89 -13.17
N GLY A 88 5.48 17.63 -13.55
CA GLY A 88 6.36 17.24 -14.65
C GLY A 88 7.86 17.40 -14.36
N ARG A 89 8.25 17.59 -13.09
CA ARG A 89 9.65 17.67 -12.64
C ARG A 89 10.26 16.26 -12.46
N TYR A 90 10.35 15.52 -13.56
CA TYR A 90 10.69 14.09 -13.53
C TYR A 90 12.13 13.80 -13.05
N SER A 91 13.07 14.73 -13.25
CA SER A 91 14.42 14.59 -12.71
C SER A 91 14.42 14.63 -11.18
N ASP A 92 13.74 15.64 -10.62
CA ASP A 92 13.61 15.82 -9.18
C ASP A 92 12.87 14.64 -8.57
N ALA A 93 11.81 14.15 -9.22
CA ALA A 93 11.07 12.96 -8.78
C ALA A 93 11.99 11.74 -8.64
N ARG A 94 12.89 11.49 -9.63
CA ARG A 94 13.86 10.38 -9.55
C ARG A 94 14.82 10.54 -8.37
N GLU A 95 15.31 11.75 -8.12
CA GLU A 95 16.20 12.04 -6.98
C GLU A 95 15.49 11.80 -5.65
N GLN A 96 14.25 12.28 -5.51
CA GLN A 96 13.45 12.08 -4.30
C GLN A 96 13.12 10.59 -4.07
N ILE A 97 12.76 9.85 -5.11
CA ILE A 97 12.54 8.39 -5.06
C ILE A 97 13.82 7.68 -4.59
N ALA A 98 14.97 8.02 -5.16
CA ALA A 98 16.25 7.42 -4.77
C ALA A 98 16.63 7.75 -3.31
N ALA A 99 16.39 8.97 -2.87
CA ALA A 99 16.61 9.38 -1.48
C ALA A 99 15.69 8.61 -0.51
N TYR A 100 14.39 8.52 -0.83
CA TYR A 100 13.42 7.79 -0.03
C TYR A 100 13.77 6.29 0.07
N ARG A 101 14.19 5.67 -1.03
CA ARG A 101 14.65 4.27 -1.05
C ARG A 101 15.83 4.01 -0.12
N LYS A 102 16.76 4.94 0.00
CA LYS A 102 17.91 4.83 0.91
C LYS A 102 17.49 4.95 2.38
N ALA A 103 16.46 5.75 2.66
CA ALA A 103 15.99 6.02 4.01
C ALA A 103 15.04 4.93 4.56
N THR A 104 14.49 4.07 3.71
CA THR A 104 13.46 3.10 4.07
C THR A 104 13.81 1.69 3.57
N LYS A 105 13.48 0.65 4.37
CA LYS A 105 13.79 -0.75 4.03
C LYS A 105 12.59 -1.70 4.17
N ASN A 106 11.45 -1.21 4.66
CA ASN A 106 10.27 -2.03 4.89
C ASN A 106 9.51 -2.27 3.59
N ASN A 107 8.88 -3.42 3.46
CA ASN A 107 8.12 -3.84 2.28
C ASN A 107 7.06 -2.82 1.86
N ILE A 108 6.36 -2.22 2.82
CA ILE A 108 5.30 -1.25 2.55
C ILE A 108 5.84 0.05 1.89
N HIS A 109 7.04 0.50 2.29
CA HIS A 109 7.68 1.63 1.64
C HIS A 109 8.20 1.28 0.25
N MET A 110 8.69 0.04 0.06
CA MET A 110 9.08 -0.44 -1.26
C MET A 110 7.88 -0.56 -2.19
N GLN A 111 6.74 -1.04 -1.67
CA GLN A 111 5.48 -1.07 -2.39
C GLN A 111 5.06 0.34 -2.84
N TYR A 112 5.07 1.33 -1.93
CA TYR A 112 4.79 2.73 -2.29
C TYR A 112 5.73 3.23 -3.41
N LEU A 113 7.02 2.93 -3.33
CA LEU A 113 7.99 3.33 -4.34
C LEU A 113 7.69 2.71 -5.71
N CYS A 114 7.29 1.45 -5.77
CA CYS A 114 6.91 0.80 -7.03
C CYS A 114 5.71 1.51 -7.68
N LEU A 115 4.73 1.97 -6.89
CA LEU A 115 3.60 2.74 -7.41
C LEU A 115 4.06 4.09 -7.97
N ALA A 116 4.86 4.85 -7.21
CA ALA A 116 5.39 6.14 -7.64
C ALA A 116 6.30 6.03 -8.89
N GLU A 117 7.14 4.99 -8.95
CA GLU A 117 7.96 4.69 -10.12
C GLU A 117 7.10 4.33 -11.33
N CYS A 118 6.05 3.52 -11.16
CA CYS A 118 5.13 3.21 -12.25
C CYS A 118 4.45 4.46 -12.78
N GLU A 119 3.98 5.36 -11.93
CA GLU A 119 3.38 6.63 -12.32
C GLU A 119 4.37 7.49 -13.10
N LEU A 120 5.60 7.62 -12.62
CA LEU A 120 6.68 8.31 -13.33
C LEU A 120 6.98 7.68 -14.70
N MET A 121 7.01 6.34 -14.78
CA MET A 121 7.21 5.59 -16.03
C MET A 121 6.10 5.87 -17.04
N GLN A 122 4.84 5.90 -16.60
CA GLN A 122 3.70 6.26 -17.45
C GLN A 122 3.82 7.69 -18.01
N LYS A 123 4.15 8.67 -17.15
CA LYS A 123 4.34 10.07 -17.55
C LYS A 123 5.54 10.29 -18.49
N THR A 124 6.55 9.42 -18.40
CA THR A 124 7.77 9.51 -19.26
C THR A 124 7.73 8.60 -20.49
N GLY A 125 6.58 7.97 -20.78
CA GLY A 125 6.36 7.19 -22.00
C GLY A 125 6.97 5.79 -22.00
N SER A 126 7.16 5.19 -20.85
CA SER A 126 7.59 3.77 -20.75
C SER A 126 6.52 2.82 -21.30
N SER A 127 6.94 1.62 -21.71
CA SER A 127 6.01 0.63 -22.24
C SER A 127 4.99 0.16 -21.18
N VAL A 128 3.78 -0.16 -21.63
CA VAL A 128 2.73 -0.70 -20.77
C VAL A 128 3.17 -1.98 -20.08
N SER A 129 3.97 -2.83 -20.76
CA SER A 129 4.52 -4.04 -20.16
C SER A 129 5.43 -3.72 -18.97
N ALA A 130 6.36 -2.76 -19.12
CA ALA A 130 7.24 -2.37 -18.03
C ALA A 130 6.48 -1.80 -16.82
N CYS A 131 5.39 -1.04 -17.07
CA CYS A 131 4.51 -0.55 -16.01
C CYS A 131 3.80 -1.72 -15.29
N LYS A 132 3.30 -2.71 -16.03
CA LYS A 132 2.69 -3.92 -15.43
C LYS A 132 3.68 -4.69 -14.54
N ASP A 133 4.90 -4.89 -15.02
CA ASP A 133 5.94 -5.60 -14.27
C ASP A 133 6.27 -4.85 -12.97
N LYS A 134 6.36 -3.52 -13.02
CA LYS A 134 6.61 -2.67 -11.85
C LYS A 134 5.46 -2.72 -10.84
N LEU A 135 4.22 -2.72 -11.29
CA LEU A 135 3.04 -2.84 -10.42
C LEU A 135 2.97 -4.21 -9.74
N MET A 136 3.29 -5.27 -10.49
CA MET A 136 3.35 -6.62 -9.93
C MET A 136 4.50 -6.78 -8.94
N GLU A 137 5.66 -6.18 -9.20
CA GLU A 137 6.76 -6.09 -8.22
C GLU A 137 6.28 -5.43 -6.92
N GLY A 138 5.54 -4.33 -7.02
CA GLY A 138 5.02 -3.60 -5.87
C GLY A 138 4.06 -4.43 -5.02
N ILE A 139 3.07 -5.10 -5.62
CA ILE A 139 2.12 -5.89 -4.84
C ILE A 139 2.78 -7.13 -4.23
N ARG A 140 3.79 -7.69 -4.89
CA ARG A 140 4.56 -8.83 -4.37
C ARG A 140 5.47 -8.48 -3.21
N CYS A 141 5.71 -7.20 -2.92
CA CYS A 141 6.38 -6.78 -1.68
C CYS A 141 5.62 -7.26 -0.44
N THR A 142 4.28 -7.30 -0.50
CA THR A 142 3.42 -7.70 0.62
C THR A 142 2.78 -9.07 0.42
N TYR A 143 2.47 -9.43 -0.81
CA TYR A 143 1.93 -10.74 -1.21
C TYR A 143 2.80 -11.39 -2.29
N PRO A 144 3.87 -12.12 -1.92
CA PRO A 144 4.81 -12.71 -2.90
C PRO A 144 4.14 -13.59 -3.96
N GLU A 145 3.11 -14.35 -3.56
CA GLU A 145 2.33 -15.26 -4.43
C GLU A 145 1.00 -14.63 -4.85
N PHE A 146 0.98 -13.30 -5.07
CA PHE A 146 -0.26 -12.62 -5.47
C PHE A 146 -0.76 -13.11 -6.83
N ASP A 147 -2.02 -13.50 -6.85
CA ASP A 147 -2.76 -13.89 -8.05
C ASP A 147 -3.85 -12.85 -8.34
N ILE A 148 -3.70 -12.16 -9.48
CA ILE A 148 -4.64 -11.12 -9.93
C ILE A 148 -6.02 -11.68 -10.28
N ASP A 149 -6.12 -12.94 -10.65
CA ASP A 149 -7.39 -13.58 -10.99
C ASP A 149 -8.16 -14.09 -9.74
N ASN A 150 -7.60 -13.89 -8.52
CA ASN A 150 -8.21 -14.26 -7.24
C ASN A 150 -8.14 -13.13 -6.20
N ILE A 151 -8.56 -11.92 -6.57
CA ILE A 151 -8.50 -10.72 -5.71
C ILE A 151 -9.23 -10.95 -4.37
N ALA A 152 -10.37 -11.61 -4.38
CA ALA A 152 -11.18 -11.89 -3.18
C ALA A 152 -10.48 -12.79 -2.15
N GLY A 153 -9.39 -13.48 -2.53
CA GLY A 153 -8.60 -14.32 -1.64
C GLY A 153 -7.65 -13.56 -0.72
N TYR A 154 -7.58 -12.23 -0.81
CA TYR A 154 -6.62 -11.40 -0.08
C TYR A 154 -7.31 -10.33 0.76
N TYR A 155 -6.68 -9.89 1.85
CA TYR A 155 -7.05 -8.67 2.57
C TYR A 155 -6.19 -7.52 2.05
N LEU A 156 -6.74 -6.69 1.15
CA LEU A 156 -5.99 -5.64 0.48
C LEU A 156 -6.17 -4.29 1.18
N SER A 157 -5.07 -3.62 1.47
CA SER A 157 -5.04 -2.22 1.85
C SER A 157 -5.30 -1.33 0.63
N ARG A 158 -5.57 -0.04 0.87
CA ARG A 158 -5.73 0.94 -0.22
C ARG A 158 -4.52 0.99 -1.15
N LEU A 159 -3.29 0.91 -0.60
CA LEU A 159 -2.08 0.93 -1.40
C LEU A 159 -1.98 -0.30 -2.31
N GLU A 160 -2.33 -1.47 -1.80
CA GLU A 160 -2.39 -2.71 -2.58
C GLU A 160 -3.46 -2.66 -3.65
N MET A 161 -4.65 -2.15 -3.31
CA MET A 161 -5.73 -1.98 -4.26
C MET A 161 -5.38 -1.00 -5.39
N LEU A 162 -4.63 0.08 -5.11
CA LEU A 162 -4.13 0.99 -6.13
C LEU A 162 -3.20 0.29 -7.14
N HIS A 163 -2.34 -0.64 -6.69
CA HIS A 163 -1.52 -1.46 -7.60
C HIS A 163 -2.39 -2.33 -8.49
N VAL A 164 -3.41 -2.98 -7.92
CA VAL A 164 -4.36 -3.82 -8.67
C VAL A 164 -5.09 -2.99 -9.72
N GLN A 165 -5.66 -1.85 -9.34
CA GLN A 165 -6.38 -0.97 -10.26
C GLN A 165 -5.50 -0.48 -11.41
N GLN A 166 -4.28 -0.01 -11.10
CA GLN A 166 -3.33 0.45 -12.12
C GLN A 166 -2.88 -0.70 -13.03
N TYR A 167 -2.73 -1.91 -12.48
CA TYR A 167 -2.41 -3.09 -13.28
C TYR A 167 -3.53 -3.43 -14.27
N VAL A 168 -4.79 -3.37 -13.84
CA VAL A 168 -5.96 -3.60 -14.70
C VAL A 168 -6.06 -2.51 -15.78
N ASN A 169 -5.78 -1.24 -15.45
CA ASN A 169 -5.67 -0.17 -16.44
C ASN A 169 -4.61 -0.50 -17.52
N CYS A 170 -3.48 -1.05 -17.13
CA CYS A 170 -2.45 -1.48 -18.07
C CYS A 170 -2.90 -2.67 -18.95
N ILE A 171 -3.72 -3.59 -18.42
CA ILE A 171 -4.32 -4.68 -19.22
C ILE A 171 -5.27 -4.10 -20.27
N GLU A 172 -6.10 -3.15 -19.90
CA GLU A 172 -7.02 -2.47 -20.82
C GLU A 172 -6.25 -1.74 -21.93
N GLN A 173 -5.21 -0.97 -21.58
CA GLN A 173 -4.34 -0.28 -22.54
C GLN A 173 -3.60 -1.25 -23.48
N SER A 174 -3.38 -2.50 -23.05
CA SER A 174 -2.80 -3.57 -23.89
C SER A 174 -3.82 -4.17 -24.88
N GLY A 175 -5.07 -3.67 -24.92
CA GLY A 175 -6.14 -4.16 -25.80
C GLY A 175 -6.90 -5.36 -25.26
N GLN A 176 -6.61 -5.86 -24.07
CA GLN A 176 -7.32 -7.00 -23.43
C GLN A 176 -8.55 -6.53 -22.67
N LYS A 177 -9.50 -5.92 -23.41
CA LYS A 177 -10.67 -5.24 -22.81
C LYS A 177 -11.59 -6.18 -22.03
N ASP A 178 -11.85 -7.38 -22.54
CA ASP A 178 -12.74 -8.34 -21.88
C ASP A 178 -12.15 -8.82 -20.54
N ARG A 179 -10.83 -9.06 -20.51
CA ARG A 179 -10.12 -9.41 -19.27
C ARG A 179 -10.12 -8.25 -18.28
N ALA A 180 -9.88 -7.04 -18.75
CA ALA A 180 -9.93 -5.85 -17.90
C ALA A 180 -11.33 -5.65 -17.32
N ALA A 181 -12.39 -5.78 -18.12
CA ALA A 181 -13.78 -5.66 -17.67
C ALA A 181 -14.11 -6.67 -16.57
N LYS A 182 -13.69 -7.94 -16.73
CA LYS A 182 -13.86 -8.95 -15.68
C LYS A 182 -13.17 -8.54 -14.38
N LEU A 183 -11.90 -8.15 -14.44
CA LEU A 183 -11.11 -7.76 -13.26
C LEU A 183 -11.66 -6.50 -12.58
N TYR A 184 -12.20 -5.54 -13.33
CA TYR A 184 -12.92 -4.41 -12.74
C TYR A 184 -14.18 -4.84 -11.99
N GLY A 185 -14.91 -5.85 -12.51
CA GLY A 185 -16.03 -6.47 -11.80
C GLY A 185 -15.56 -7.07 -10.47
N ASP A 186 -14.48 -7.86 -10.49
CA ASP A 186 -13.90 -8.48 -9.28
C ASP A 186 -13.46 -7.42 -8.26
N ILE A 187 -12.94 -6.26 -8.70
CA ILE A 187 -12.59 -5.13 -7.82
C ILE A 187 -13.85 -4.50 -7.20
N LEU A 188 -14.90 -4.31 -7.99
CA LEU A 188 -16.17 -3.72 -7.49
C LEU A 188 -16.85 -4.64 -6.47
N ASP A 189 -16.79 -5.94 -6.70
CA ASP A 189 -17.36 -6.92 -5.76
C ASP A 189 -16.55 -7.04 -4.46
N TYR A 190 -15.28 -6.64 -4.51
CA TYR A 190 -14.38 -6.62 -3.33
C TYR A 190 -14.70 -5.45 -2.37
N THR A 191 -15.18 -4.30 -2.86
CA THR A 191 -15.40 -3.07 -2.08
C THR A 191 -16.76 -3.05 -1.41
#